data_1d9ea38a7c9162af3b80a9c6de1a1cb5
#
_entry.id   1d9ea38a7c9162af3b80a9c6de1a1cb5
#
_cell.length_a   1.000
_cell.length_b   1.000
_cell.length_c   1.000
_cell.angle_alpha   90.00
_cell.angle_beta   90.00
_cell.angle_gamma   90.00
#
_symmetry.space_group_name_H-M   'P 1'
#
loop_
_entity.id
_entity.type
_entity.pdbx_description
1 polymer ?
#
loop_
_entity_poly.entity_id
_entity_poly.type
_entity_poly.pdbx_seq_one_letter_code
_entity_poly.pdbx_strand_id
1 'polypeptide(L)'
;MTGHSLGGKAALLAATMDPRVRATITLDPVDTSGFGCDPAECPDVSAMMPLDIPTAFLGETTDAAGGFQPCAPAADNSQTFYAGTTAPSLEVTVVGANHMSFLDDAASCGFTCSVCNEATAANAAVNNLARAYGGAFYQRHLKGIAAYDAYLTGAEAQARYVEPGLITIQSK
;
A
#
# COMPACT_ATOMS: atom_id res chain seq x y z
N MET A 1 6.93 0.68 10.05
CA MET A 1 6.51 2.05 9.66
C MET A 1 5.31 1.97 8.73
N THR A 2 4.56 3.05 8.59
CA THR A 2 3.44 3.12 7.65
C THR A 2 3.35 4.54 7.08
N GLY A 3 2.71 4.67 5.92
CA GLY A 3 2.43 5.94 5.28
C GLY A 3 1.57 5.73 4.03
N HIS A 4 0.86 6.77 3.61
CA HIS A 4 0.06 6.81 2.40
C HIS A 4 0.78 7.62 1.32
N SER A 5 0.66 7.22 0.05
CA SER A 5 1.20 7.99 -1.08
C SER A 5 2.71 8.24 -0.95
N LEU A 6 3.17 9.47 -1.09
CA LEU A 6 4.55 9.89 -0.82
C LEU A 6 4.99 9.62 0.62
N GLY A 7 4.07 9.61 1.59
CA GLY A 7 4.37 9.17 2.96
C GLY A 7 4.71 7.67 3.02
N GLY A 8 4.12 6.86 2.16
CA GLY A 8 4.49 5.46 1.97
C GLY A 8 5.90 5.32 1.39
N LYS A 9 6.22 6.06 0.33
CA LYS A 9 7.58 6.17 -0.21
C LYS A 9 8.59 6.56 0.87
N ALA A 10 8.29 7.60 1.65
CA ALA A 10 9.16 8.07 2.73
C ALA A 10 9.36 7.01 3.82
N ALA A 11 8.32 6.23 4.15
CA ALA A 11 8.44 5.12 5.10
C ALA A 11 9.34 3.99 4.59
N LEU A 12 9.27 3.67 3.29
CA LEU A 12 10.14 2.69 2.66
C LEU A 12 11.59 3.21 2.57
N LEU A 13 11.79 4.46 2.16
CA LEU A 13 13.11 5.09 2.15
C LEU A 13 13.75 5.09 3.54
N ALA A 14 12.99 5.45 4.57
CA ALA A 14 13.48 5.39 5.95
C ALA A 14 13.89 3.97 6.36
N ALA A 15 13.20 2.94 5.87
CA ALA A 15 13.54 1.55 6.14
C ALA A 15 14.85 1.10 5.45
N THR A 16 15.25 1.71 4.33
CA THR A 16 16.56 1.44 3.72
C THR A 16 17.71 2.06 4.55
N MET A 17 17.44 3.10 5.31
CA MET A 17 18.44 3.92 6.01
C MET A 17 18.55 3.64 7.51
N ASP A 18 17.50 3.13 8.14
CA ASP A 18 17.41 2.95 9.59
C ASP A 18 17.13 1.50 9.99
N PRO A 19 18.14 0.77 10.52
CA PRO A 19 18.00 -0.63 10.91
C PRO A 19 17.07 -0.86 12.12
N ARG A 20 16.56 0.19 12.76
CA ARG A 20 15.53 0.10 13.80
C ARG A 20 14.16 -0.15 13.21
N VAL A 21 13.95 0.12 11.93
CA VAL A 21 12.71 -0.24 11.22
C VAL A 21 12.70 -1.76 11.04
N ARG A 22 11.70 -2.44 11.56
CA ARG A 22 11.63 -3.90 11.59
C ARG A 22 10.49 -4.49 10.75
N ALA A 23 9.59 -3.65 10.27
CA ALA A 23 8.52 -4.01 9.33
C ALA A 23 7.90 -2.75 8.74
N THR A 24 7.43 -2.82 7.50
CA THR A 24 6.70 -1.73 6.84
C THR A 24 5.40 -2.25 6.26
N ILE A 25 4.33 -1.46 6.40
CA ILE A 25 3.11 -1.61 5.62
C ILE A 25 2.70 -0.25 5.11
N THR A 26 2.56 -0.10 3.80
CA THR A 26 2.27 1.19 3.16
C THR A 26 0.93 1.15 2.46
N LEU A 27 0.27 2.30 2.41
CA LEU A 27 -1.04 2.49 1.82
C LEU A 27 -0.85 3.23 0.51
N ASP A 28 -1.02 2.51 -0.58
CA ASP A 28 -0.88 2.97 -1.95
C ASP A 28 0.33 3.91 -2.15
N PRO A 29 1.55 3.42 -1.84
CA PRO A 29 2.76 4.22 -1.99
C PRO A 29 2.95 4.61 -3.46
N VAL A 30 3.43 5.82 -3.71
CA VAL A 30 3.74 6.31 -5.06
C VAL A 30 5.19 6.74 -5.12
N ASP A 31 5.92 6.20 -6.10
CA ASP A 31 7.37 6.43 -6.23
C ASP A 31 7.73 7.57 -7.17
N THR A 32 6.74 8.19 -7.80
CA THR A 32 6.99 9.20 -8.82
C THR A 32 7.97 10.26 -8.35
N SER A 33 9.00 10.48 -9.13
CA SER A 33 9.88 11.64 -9.10
C SER A 33 9.29 12.79 -9.93
N GLY A 34 8.03 12.63 -10.39
CA GLY A 34 7.38 13.52 -11.32
C GLY A 34 7.13 14.92 -10.77
N PHE A 35 6.93 15.86 -11.69
CA PHE A 35 6.63 17.27 -11.48
C PHE A 35 7.67 18.03 -10.62
N GLY A 36 8.88 18.13 -11.17
CA GLY A 36 9.86 19.12 -10.69
C GLY A 36 10.62 18.73 -9.43
N CYS A 37 10.55 17.47 -9.02
CA CYS A 37 11.44 16.97 -7.98
C CYS A 37 12.76 16.53 -8.60
N ASP A 38 13.86 17.08 -8.09
CA ASP A 38 15.21 16.65 -8.48
C ASP A 38 15.41 15.17 -8.07
N PRO A 39 15.90 14.28 -8.95
CA PRO A 39 16.19 12.90 -8.58
C PRO A 39 17.10 12.73 -7.35
N ALA A 40 17.94 13.73 -7.05
CA ALA A 40 18.77 13.73 -5.85
C ALA A 40 17.94 13.96 -4.56
N GLU A 41 16.81 14.67 -4.67
CA GLU A 41 15.90 14.96 -3.56
C GLU A 41 14.74 13.94 -3.50
N CYS A 42 14.40 13.34 -4.63
CA CYS A 42 13.33 12.34 -4.77
C CYS A 42 13.87 11.04 -5.36
N PRO A 43 14.59 10.24 -4.58
CA PRO A 43 15.18 9.01 -5.08
C PRO A 43 14.10 8.02 -5.56
N ASP A 44 14.44 7.20 -6.53
CA ASP A 44 13.68 6.02 -6.94
C ASP A 44 13.79 4.95 -5.83
N VAL A 45 12.77 4.87 -4.99
CA VAL A 45 12.77 3.96 -3.83
C VAL A 45 12.35 2.55 -4.25
N SER A 46 11.59 2.40 -5.31
CA SER A 46 11.24 1.08 -5.84
C SER A 46 12.48 0.32 -6.35
N ALA A 47 13.44 1.04 -6.92
CA ALA A 47 14.74 0.48 -7.31
C ALA A 47 15.64 0.07 -6.12
N MET A 48 15.30 0.49 -4.90
CA MET A 48 16.02 0.09 -3.68
C MET A 48 15.48 -1.22 -3.05
N MET A 49 14.44 -1.82 -3.64
CA MET A 49 13.96 -3.12 -3.19
C MET A 49 14.91 -4.26 -3.60
N PRO A 50 14.99 -5.37 -2.84
CA PRO A 50 14.19 -5.67 -1.64
C PRO A 50 14.74 -5.03 -0.36
N LEU A 51 13.85 -4.90 0.63
CA LEU A 51 14.24 -4.65 2.02
C LEU A 51 14.42 -5.98 2.77
N ASP A 52 15.37 -6.04 3.69
CA ASP A 52 15.63 -7.22 4.55
C ASP A 52 14.66 -7.32 5.75
N ILE A 53 13.44 -6.82 5.58
CA ILE A 53 12.39 -6.79 6.61
C ILE A 53 11.04 -7.18 6.00
N PRO A 54 10.09 -7.70 6.80
CA PRO A 54 8.74 -7.91 6.34
C PRO A 54 8.12 -6.63 5.78
N THR A 55 7.61 -6.72 4.56
CA THR A 55 7.09 -5.56 3.83
C THR A 55 5.70 -5.87 3.26
N ALA A 56 4.76 -4.97 3.46
CA ALA A 56 3.43 -5.09 2.90
C ALA A 56 2.99 -3.80 2.20
N PHE A 57 2.14 -3.97 1.20
CA PHE A 57 1.56 -2.92 0.40
C PHE A 57 0.05 -3.12 0.32
N LEU A 58 -0.72 -2.10 0.65
CA LEU A 58 -2.11 -2.00 0.29
C LEU A 58 -2.21 -1.07 -0.92
N GLY A 59 -2.66 -1.61 -2.04
CA GLY A 59 -2.90 -0.87 -3.28
C GLY A 59 -4.36 -0.87 -3.65
N GLU A 60 -4.66 -0.35 -4.83
CA GLU A 60 -6.01 -0.15 -5.33
C GLU A 60 -6.10 -0.49 -6.83
N THR A 61 -7.30 -0.56 -7.38
CA THR A 61 -7.49 -0.93 -8.79
C THR A 61 -7.84 0.25 -9.71
N THR A 62 -8.35 1.34 -9.19
CA THR A 62 -9.00 2.38 -9.99
C THR A 62 -8.00 3.33 -10.65
N ASP A 63 -7.06 3.88 -9.90
CA ASP A 63 -5.97 4.68 -10.46
C ASP A 63 -4.88 3.80 -11.08
N ALA A 64 -4.64 2.59 -10.53
CA ALA A 64 -3.71 1.61 -11.09
C ALA A 64 -4.09 1.18 -12.52
N ALA A 65 -5.39 1.12 -12.84
CA ALA A 65 -5.88 0.83 -14.19
C ALA A 65 -5.54 1.92 -15.23
N GLY A 66 -5.06 3.07 -14.78
CA GLY A 66 -4.78 4.23 -15.61
C GLY A 66 -6.02 5.12 -15.81
N GLY A 67 -5.95 5.99 -16.84
CA GLY A 67 -6.99 6.97 -17.11
C GLY A 67 -6.40 8.30 -17.53
N PHE A 68 -7.20 9.36 -17.49
CA PHE A 68 -6.74 10.69 -17.95
C PHE A 68 -5.67 11.28 -17.03
N GLN A 69 -5.77 11.08 -15.72
CA GLN A 69 -4.79 11.53 -14.72
C GLN A 69 -4.81 10.59 -13.51
N PRO A 70 -4.24 9.38 -13.62
CA PRO A 70 -4.22 8.46 -12.50
C PRO A 70 -3.31 9.00 -11.39
N CYS A 71 -3.80 9.01 -10.15
CA CYS A 71 -3.04 9.50 -9.00
C CYS A 71 -1.95 8.49 -8.55
N ALA A 72 -2.16 7.21 -8.84
CA ALA A 72 -1.25 6.13 -8.49
C ALA A 72 -1.15 5.09 -9.63
N PRO A 73 -0.54 5.46 -10.78
CA PRO A 73 -0.42 4.53 -11.92
C PRO A 73 0.40 3.29 -11.52
N ALA A 74 0.04 2.14 -12.08
CA ALA A 74 0.67 0.86 -11.76
C ALA A 74 2.20 0.85 -11.91
N ALA A 75 2.74 1.69 -12.80
CA ALA A 75 4.19 1.82 -13.00
C ALA A 75 4.93 2.49 -11.82
N ASP A 76 4.21 3.19 -10.94
CA ASP A 76 4.78 4.00 -9.87
C ASP A 76 4.20 3.67 -8.48
N ASN A 77 3.23 2.73 -8.41
CA ASN A 77 2.49 2.45 -7.17
C ASN A 77 2.95 1.16 -6.44
N SER A 78 2.12 0.66 -5.55
CA SER A 78 2.32 -0.56 -4.77
C SER A 78 2.81 -1.75 -5.60
N GLN A 79 2.33 -1.91 -6.85
CA GLN A 79 2.68 -3.02 -7.72
C GLN A 79 4.17 -2.99 -8.10
N THR A 80 4.71 -1.82 -8.43
CA THR A 80 6.14 -1.65 -8.73
C THR A 80 7.01 -1.95 -7.52
N PHE A 81 6.64 -1.43 -6.34
CA PHE A 81 7.35 -1.75 -5.10
C PHE A 81 7.31 -3.25 -4.79
N TYR A 82 6.12 -3.87 -4.87
CA TYR A 82 5.98 -5.31 -4.59
C TYR A 82 6.77 -6.17 -5.58
N ALA A 83 6.81 -5.81 -6.86
CA ALA A 83 7.58 -6.55 -7.86
C ALA A 83 9.05 -6.69 -7.46
N GLY A 84 9.65 -5.66 -6.87
CA GLY A 84 11.04 -5.63 -6.40
C GLY A 84 11.29 -6.35 -5.07
N THR A 85 10.25 -6.81 -4.34
CA THR A 85 10.42 -7.42 -3.02
C THR A 85 10.80 -8.90 -3.07
N THR A 86 11.34 -9.38 -1.93
CA THR A 86 11.51 -10.81 -1.60
C THR A 86 10.65 -11.19 -0.40
N ALA A 87 10.56 -12.48 -0.07
CA ALA A 87 9.83 -12.97 1.11
C ALA A 87 10.52 -12.51 2.42
N PRO A 88 9.76 -12.18 3.47
CA PRO A 88 8.30 -12.17 3.52
C PRO A 88 7.72 -10.84 3.01
N SER A 89 6.94 -10.89 1.95
CA SER A 89 6.26 -9.72 1.43
C SER A 89 4.80 -10.01 1.04
N LEU A 90 3.95 -8.99 1.13
CA LEU A 90 2.51 -9.08 0.92
C LEU A 90 2.03 -7.88 0.09
N GLU A 91 1.24 -8.13 -0.94
CA GLU A 91 0.45 -7.12 -1.64
C GLU A 91 -1.04 -7.44 -1.50
N VAL A 92 -1.82 -6.45 -1.11
CA VAL A 92 -3.27 -6.50 -1.00
C VAL A 92 -3.85 -5.39 -1.86
N THR A 93 -4.49 -5.74 -2.97
CA THR A 93 -5.10 -4.77 -3.88
C THR A 93 -6.59 -4.68 -3.60
N VAL A 94 -7.08 -3.51 -3.24
CA VAL A 94 -8.49 -3.25 -2.91
C VAL A 94 -9.28 -2.93 -4.17
N VAL A 95 -10.27 -3.77 -4.46
CA VAL A 95 -11.09 -3.65 -5.67
C VAL A 95 -12.03 -2.44 -5.58
N GLY A 96 -12.00 -1.60 -6.59
CA GLY A 96 -12.83 -0.39 -6.68
C GLY A 96 -12.41 0.76 -5.78
N ALA A 97 -11.35 0.62 -5.00
CA ALA A 97 -10.72 1.74 -4.32
C ALA A 97 -9.92 2.59 -5.31
N ASN A 98 -9.68 3.86 -4.98
CA ASN A 98 -8.74 4.76 -5.63
C ASN A 98 -7.67 5.21 -4.64
N HIS A 99 -6.70 5.97 -5.12
CA HIS A 99 -5.61 6.50 -4.29
C HIS A 99 -6.09 7.22 -3.02
N MET A 100 -7.16 7.99 -3.09
CA MET A 100 -7.71 8.76 -1.97
C MET A 100 -8.56 7.95 -1.00
N SER A 101 -8.93 6.71 -1.35
CA SER A 101 -9.75 5.85 -0.50
C SER A 101 -9.09 5.47 0.83
N PHE A 102 -7.79 5.64 0.95
CA PHE A 102 -7.02 5.37 2.17
C PHE A 102 -6.98 6.53 3.16
N LEU A 103 -7.56 7.68 2.81
CA LEU A 103 -7.71 8.82 3.74
C LEU A 103 -8.97 8.66 4.59
N ASP A 104 -8.93 9.08 5.85
CA ASP A 104 -10.12 9.07 6.72
C ASP A 104 -11.22 10.01 6.20
N ASP A 105 -10.82 11.16 5.66
CA ASP A 105 -11.71 12.14 5.05
C ASP A 105 -11.07 12.71 3.77
N ALA A 106 -11.40 12.11 2.63
CA ALA A 106 -10.95 12.59 1.32
C ALA A 106 -11.54 13.97 0.97
N ALA A 107 -12.69 14.36 1.54
CA ALA A 107 -13.29 15.66 1.28
C ALA A 107 -12.47 16.82 1.89
N SER A 108 -11.72 16.57 2.96
CA SER A 108 -10.84 17.57 3.57
C SER A 108 -9.60 17.92 2.72
N CYS A 109 -9.28 17.11 1.75
CA CYS A 109 -8.11 17.26 0.88
C CYS A 109 -8.30 18.33 -0.23
N GLY A 110 -9.55 18.76 -0.48
CA GLY A 110 -9.86 19.80 -1.45
C GLY A 110 -9.64 19.38 -2.91
N PHE A 111 -9.31 20.35 -3.77
CA PHE A 111 -9.21 20.16 -5.22
C PHE A 111 -8.16 19.10 -5.62
N THR A 112 -7.06 19.00 -4.88
CA THR A 112 -5.99 18.07 -5.22
C THR A 112 -6.41 16.59 -5.15
N CYS A 113 -7.39 16.26 -4.32
CA CYS A 113 -7.93 14.90 -4.23
C CYS A 113 -9.04 14.61 -5.25
N SER A 114 -9.62 15.64 -5.84
CA SER A 114 -10.69 15.49 -6.83
C SER A 114 -10.18 15.16 -8.24
N VAL A 115 -8.86 15.16 -8.44
CA VAL A 115 -8.24 14.82 -9.74
C VAL A 115 -8.03 13.31 -9.94
N CYS A 116 -8.11 12.53 -8.88
CA CYS A 116 -8.00 11.07 -8.98
C CYS A 116 -9.27 10.46 -9.59
N ASN A 117 -9.15 9.29 -10.19
CA ASN A 117 -10.31 8.56 -10.72
C ASN A 117 -11.33 8.26 -9.59
N GLU A 118 -12.62 8.24 -9.93
CA GLU A 118 -13.68 8.03 -8.94
C GLU A 118 -13.69 6.60 -8.41
N ALA A 119 -13.65 6.44 -7.08
CA ALA A 119 -13.75 5.13 -6.44
C ALA A 119 -15.18 4.59 -6.44
N THR A 120 -15.33 3.27 -6.58
CA THR A 120 -16.60 2.56 -6.40
C THR A 120 -16.70 1.91 -5.02
N ALA A 121 -15.56 1.66 -4.36
CA ALA A 121 -15.52 1.17 -2.99
C ALA A 121 -15.81 2.27 -1.99
N ALA A 122 -16.58 1.95 -0.95
CA ALA A 122 -16.86 2.90 0.13
C ALA A 122 -15.59 3.19 0.94
N ASN A 123 -15.26 4.48 1.12
CA ASN A 123 -14.06 4.93 1.84
C ASN A 123 -13.94 4.29 3.24
N ALA A 124 -15.03 4.25 4.02
CA ALA A 124 -15.03 3.62 5.35
C ALA A 124 -14.68 2.12 5.31
N ALA A 125 -15.07 1.39 4.25
CA ALA A 125 -14.73 -0.03 4.09
C ALA A 125 -13.23 -0.20 3.81
N VAL A 126 -12.66 0.63 2.93
CA VAL A 126 -11.23 0.64 2.61
C VAL A 126 -10.40 0.94 3.86
N ASN A 127 -10.77 1.97 4.63
CA ASN A 127 -10.09 2.32 5.88
C ASN A 127 -10.17 1.22 6.95
N ASN A 128 -11.32 0.56 7.09
CA ASN A 128 -11.47 -0.57 8.02
C ASN A 128 -10.57 -1.75 7.59
N LEU A 129 -10.51 -2.05 6.30
CA LEU A 129 -9.62 -3.07 5.75
C LEU A 129 -8.15 -2.71 6.00
N ALA A 130 -7.75 -1.48 5.74
CA ALA A 130 -6.37 -1.01 5.97
C ALA A 130 -5.97 -1.14 7.46
N ARG A 131 -6.86 -0.79 8.39
CA ARG A 131 -6.62 -0.98 9.83
C ARG A 131 -6.54 -2.46 10.22
N ALA A 132 -7.38 -3.32 9.63
CA ALA A 132 -7.38 -4.76 9.89
C ALA A 132 -6.06 -5.40 9.43
N TYR A 133 -5.65 -5.11 8.18
CA TYR A 133 -4.38 -5.61 7.64
C TYR A 133 -3.17 -5.05 8.37
N GLY A 134 -3.13 -3.74 8.65
CA GLY A 134 -2.05 -3.11 9.39
C GLY A 134 -1.89 -3.70 10.79
N GLY A 135 -3.02 -3.89 11.49
CA GLY A 135 -3.05 -4.54 12.81
C GLY A 135 -2.53 -5.98 12.76
N ALA A 136 -3.06 -6.81 11.85
CA ALA A 136 -2.65 -8.18 11.69
C ALA A 136 -1.16 -8.30 11.31
N PHE A 137 -0.70 -7.47 10.36
CA PHE A 137 0.68 -7.47 9.88
C PHE A 137 1.67 -7.15 11.01
N TYR A 138 1.42 -6.11 11.80
CA TYR A 138 2.30 -5.77 12.92
C TYR A 138 2.23 -6.76 14.07
N GLN A 139 1.07 -7.35 14.38
CA GLN A 139 0.98 -8.43 15.37
C GLN A 139 1.80 -9.65 14.92
N ARG A 140 1.73 -9.99 13.63
CA ARG A 140 2.49 -11.12 13.08
C ARG A 140 3.99 -10.87 13.10
N HIS A 141 4.44 -9.73 12.55
CA HIS A 141 5.85 -9.53 12.26
C HIS A 141 6.64 -8.81 13.35
N LEU A 142 6.00 -7.99 14.18
CA LEU A 142 6.69 -7.33 15.30
C LEU A 142 6.54 -8.10 16.61
N LYS A 143 5.42 -8.82 16.80
CA LYS A 143 5.19 -9.60 18.03
C LYS A 143 5.32 -11.10 17.84
N GLY A 144 5.50 -11.58 16.62
CA GLY A 144 5.69 -13.00 16.32
C GLY A 144 4.44 -13.87 16.49
N ILE A 145 3.23 -13.29 16.48
CA ILE A 145 1.98 -14.02 16.73
C ILE A 145 1.50 -14.67 15.44
N ALA A 146 1.88 -15.93 15.21
CA ALA A 146 1.59 -16.69 13.99
C ALA A 146 0.09 -16.85 13.67
N ALA A 147 -0.80 -16.78 14.67
CA ALA A 147 -2.24 -16.86 14.44
C ALA A 147 -2.77 -15.77 13.50
N TYR A 148 -2.06 -14.65 13.34
CA TYR A 148 -2.44 -13.59 12.39
C TYR A 148 -2.18 -13.93 10.94
N ASP A 149 -1.46 -15.01 10.60
CA ASP A 149 -1.33 -15.51 9.23
C ASP A 149 -2.71 -15.85 8.62
N ALA A 150 -3.66 -16.31 9.46
CA ALA A 150 -5.04 -16.56 9.03
C ALA A 150 -5.73 -15.29 8.47
N TYR A 151 -5.41 -14.12 9.00
CA TYR A 151 -5.99 -12.82 8.62
C TYR A 151 -5.20 -12.10 7.52
N LEU A 152 -3.97 -12.49 7.27
CA LEU A 152 -3.14 -11.88 6.22
C LEU A 152 -3.34 -12.56 4.87
N THR A 153 -3.20 -13.90 4.85
CA THR A 153 -3.26 -14.70 3.60
C THR A 153 -4.09 -15.98 3.75
N GLY A 154 -4.42 -16.39 4.98
CA GLY A 154 -5.10 -17.63 5.29
C GLY A 154 -6.62 -17.55 5.22
N ALA A 155 -7.29 -18.51 5.88
CA ALA A 155 -8.72 -18.75 5.73
C ALA A 155 -9.61 -17.54 6.09
N GLU A 156 -9.23 -16.76 7.09
CA GLU A 156 -9.98 -15.55 7.49
C GLU A 156 -9.91 -14.46 6.40
N ALA A 157 -8.73 -14.25 5.82
CA ALA A 157 -8.56 -13.31 4.72
C ALA A 157 -9.35 -13.76 3.47
N GLN A 158 -9.28 -15.05 3.15
CA GLN A 158 -10.01 -15.62 2.01
C GLN A 158 -11.53 -15.42 2.18
N ALA A 159 -12.10 -15.89 3.29
CA ALA A 159 -13.54 -15.85 3.50
C ALA A 159 -14.10 -14.42 3.64
N ARG A 160 -13.35 -13.51 4.27
CA ARG A 160 -13.83 -12.14 4.55
C ARG A 160 -13.67 -11.19 3.39
N TYR A 161 -12.63 -11.37 2.58
CA TYR A 161 -12.23 -10.33 1.63
C TYR A 161 -12.02 -10.84 0.20
N VAL A 162 -11.39 -12.01 0.01
CA VAL A 162 -11.06 -12.52 -1.33
C VAL A 162 -12.29 -13.15 -2.00
N GLU A 163 -12.98 -14.07 -1.31
CA GLU A 163 -14.19 -14.74 -1.84
C GLU A 163 -15.32 -13.74 -2.16
N PRO A 164 -15.56 -12.69 -1.35
CA PRO A 164 -16.51 -11.64 -1.73
C PRO A 164 -16.02 -10.73 -2.85
N GLY A 165 -14.79 -10.87 -3.33
CA GLY A 165 -14.22 -10.03 -4.40
C GLY A 165 -13.85 -8.59 -3.97
N LEU A 166 -13.62 -8.37 -2.67
CA LEU A 166 -13.24 -7.05 -2.15
C LEU A 166 -11.76 -6.74 -2.34
N ILE A 167 -10.92 -7.78 -2.37
CA ILE A 167 -9.48 -7.65 -2.57
C ILE A 167 -8.92 -8.81 -3.41
N THR A 168 -7.71 -8.58 -3.93
CA THR A 168 -6.79 -9.65 -4.32
C THR A 168 -5.56 -9.64 -3.43
N ILE A 169 -4.90 -10.81 -3.27
CA ILE A 169 -3.72 -10.98 -2.43
C ILE A 169 -2.61 -11.65 -3.23
N GLN A 170 -1.41 -11.13 -3.12
CA GLN A 170 -0.18 -11.77 -3.55
C GLN A 170 0.81 -11.81 -2.38
N SER A 171 1.59 -12.88 -2.25
CA SER A 171 2.61 -13.02 -1.20
C SER A 171 3.83 -13.78 -1.71
N LYS A 172 4.97 -13.42 -1.18
CA LYS A 172 6.27 -14.08 -1.43
C LYS A 172 6.88 -14.55 -0.11
#